data_a86d3f1a157f3ecd3fd8b0138952b744
#
_entry.id   a86d3f1a157f3ecd3fd8b0138952b744
#
_cell.length_a   1.000
_cell.length_b   1.000
_cell.length_c   1.000
_cell.angle_alpha   90.00
_cell.angle_beta   90.00
_cell.angle_gamma   90.00
#
_symmetry.space_group_name_H-M   'P 1'
#
loop_
_entity.id
_entity.type
_entity.pdbx_description
1 polymer ?
#
loop_
_entity_poly.entity_id
_entity_poly.type
_entity_poly.pdbx_seq_one_letter_code
_entity_poly.pdbx_strand_id
1 'polypeptide(L)'
;ITIMQMDAGLDTGDILLTHNVEITPNDTTQSLHDKLSVCGARSIVEALTLLSQEKLVPVLQDETQACYAAKITKAEAEIDWRHSAQQIDRMVRTFNPNPGAYVHFRDMALKIWQAEALDGNAGKLGEIVAVDRAGITVACGSGLLRIAVVQKPGGKKMSAADFLAGNPIEPGECFMTVHHPATSHD
;
A
#
# COMPACT_ATOMS: atom_id res chain seq x y z
N ILE A 1 -1.29 -14.70 -10.63
CA ILE A 1 -1.45 -15.99 -9.94
C ILE A 1 -0.66 -17.05 -10.69
N THR A 2 0.12 -17.83 -9.96
CA THR A 2 0.86 -18.97 -10.48
C THR A 2 0.34 -20.25 -9.80
N ILE A 3 0.00 -21.25 -10.59
CA ILE A 3 -0.24 -22.62 -10.13
C ILE A 3 1.04 -23.39 -10.38
N MET A 4 1.57 -24.03 -9.35
CA MET A 4 2.82 -24.80 -9.43
C MET A 4 2.66 -26.20 -8.90
N GLN A 5 3.55 -27.10 -9.31
CA GLN A 5 3.71 -28.42 -8.70
C GLN A 5 4.44 -28.25 -7.37
N MET A 6 3.87 -28.74 -6.28
CA MET A 6 4.56 -28.70 -4.99
C MET A 6 5.72 -29.70 -4.97
N ASP A 7 6.83 -29.28 -4.41
CA ASP A 7 8.00 -30.11 -4.12
C ASP A 7 8.42 -29.96 -2.64
N ALA A 8 9.66 -30.33 -2.28
CA ALA A 8 10.15 -30.26 -0.90
C ALA A 8 10.60 -28.86 -0.48
N GLY A 9 10.80 -27.94 -1.41
CA GLY A 9 11.21 -26.57 -1.15
C GLY A 9 10.02 -25.63 -0.93
N LEU A 10 10.31 -24.40 -0.50
CA LEU A 10 9.31 -23.34 -0.39
C LEU A 10 9.19 -22.63 -1.74
N ASP A 11 8.04 -22.81 -2.39
CA ASP A 11 7.68 -22.18 -3.67
C ASP A 11 8.67 -22.47 -4.82
N THR A 12 9.36 -23.61 -4.80
CA THR A 12 10.42 -23.98 -5.75
C THR A 12 9.95 -24.90 -6.88
N GLY A 13 8.75 -25.45 -6.81
CA GLY A 13 8.23 -26.38 -7.80
C GLY A 13 7.92 -25.77 -9.16
N ASP A 14 7.83 -26.62 -10.17
CA ASP A 14 7.61 -26.20 -11.56
C ASP A 14 6.31 -25.44 -11.75
N ILE A 15 6.35 -24.40 -12.56
CA ILE A 15 5.17 -23.62 -12.95
C ILE A 15 4.30 -24.47 -13.90
N LEU A 16 3.02 -24.63 -13.55
CA LEU A 16 2.03 -25.34 -14.35
C LEU A 16 1.13 -24.42 -15.16
N LEU A 17 0.74 -23.28 -14.55
CA LEU A 17 -0.15 -22.30 -15.18
C LEU A 17 0.07 -20.93 -14.56
N THR A 18 -0.01 -19.86 -15.37
CA THR A 18 0.11 -18.49 -14.89
C THR A 18 -0.98 -17.62 -15.49
N HIS A 19 -1.62 -16.81 -14.64
CA HIS A 19 -2.58 -15.77 -15.03
C HIS A 19 -2.18 -14.41 -14.46
N ASN A 20 -2.18 -13.40 -15.30
CA ASN A 20 -1.88 -12.02 -14.91
C ASN A 20 -3.15 -11.30 -14.47
N VAL A 21 -3.03 -10.50 -13.40
CA VAL A 21 -4.08 -9.58 -12.93
C VAL A 21 -3.52 -8.17 -13.00
N GLU A 22 -4.24 -7.27 -13.65
CA GLU A 22 -3.84 -5.87 -13.74
C GLU A 22 -3.97 -5.17 -12.38
N ILE A 23 -2.92 -4.45 -12.00
CA ILE A 23 -2.92 -3.54 -10.84
C ILE A 23 -3.25 -2.15 -11.35
N THR A 24 -4.44 -1.65 -11.02
CA THR A 24 -4.89 -0.33 -11.43
C THR A 24 -4.39 0.76 -10.48
N PRO A 25 -4.37 2.05 -10.89
CA PRO A 25 -3.94 3.15 -10.02
C PRO A 25 -4.73 3.28 -8.70
N ASN A 26 -5.95 2.76 -8.66
CA ASN A 26 -6.83 2.85 -7.47
C ASN A 26 -6.84 1.57 -6.62
N ASP A 27 -6.08 0.55 -7.00
CA ASP A 27 -6.07 -0.69 -6.22
C ASP A 27 -5.42 -0.49 -4.85
N THR A 28 -6.08 -1.05 -3.85
CA THR A 28 -5.53 -1.26 -2.51
C THR A 28 -5.12 -2.72 -2.36
N THR A 29 -4.40 -3.06 -1.31
CA THR A 29 -4.11 -4.46 -0.98
C THR A 29 -5.39 -5.30 -0.87
N GLN A 30 -6.48 -4.75 -0.30
CA GLN A 30 -7.75 -5.48 -0.21
C GLN A 30 -8.35 -5.75 -1.60
N SER A 31 -8.47 -4.72 -2.46
CA SER A 31 -9.08 -4.92 -3.78
C SER A 31 -8.25 -5.85 -4.67
N LEU A 32 -6.92 -5.76 -4.57
CA LEU A 32 -6.02 -6.66 -5.29
C LEU A 32 -6.12 -8.09 -4.76
N HIS A 33 -6.17 -8.29 -3.43
CA HIS A 33 -6.40 -9.59 -2.82
C HIS A 33 -7.70 -10.23 -3.34
N ASP A 34 -8.79 -9.46 -3.40
CA ASP A 34 -10.08 -9.97 -3.88
C ASP A 34 -10.02 -10.38 -5.36
N LYS A 35 -9.38 -9.57 -6.21
CA LYS A 35 -9.13 -9.90 -7.62
C LYS A 35 -8.30 -11.17 -7.75
N LEU A 36 -7.20 -11.28 -7.00
CA LEU A 36 -6.31 -12.44 -7.02
C LEU A 36 -7.00 -13.71 -6.50
N SER A 37 -7.85 -13.60 -5.50
CA SER A 37 -8.63 -14.72 -4.96
C SER A 37 -9.57 -15.31 -6.02
N VAL A 38 -10.30 -14.47 -6.74
CA VAL A 38 -11.19 -14.91 -7.83
C VAL A 38 -10.38 -15.52 -8.98
N CYS A 39 -9.26 -14.90 -9.35
CA CYS A 39 -8.36 -15.42 -10.38
C CYS A 39 -7.80 -16.78 -9.96
N GLY A 40 -7.31 -16.92 -8.73
CA GLY A 40 -6.74 -18.15 -8.20
C GLY A 40 -7.72 -19.32 -8.18
N ALA A 41 -8.98 -19.06 -7.76
CA ALA A 41 -10.02 -20.06 -7.76
C ALA A 41 -10.32 -20.62 -9.18
N ARG A 42 -10.30 -19.76 -10.19
CA ARG A 42 -10.46 -20.18 -11.61
C ARG A 42 -9.23 -20.92 -12.11
N SER A 43 -8.05 -20.39 -11.80
CA SER A 43 -6.76 -20.95 -12.26
C SER A 43 -6.53 -22.36 -11.74
N ILE A 44 -6.88 -22.67 -10.49
CA ILE A 44 -6.70 -24.02 -9.96
C ILE A 44 -7.64 -25.02 -10.63
N VAL A 45 -8.90 -24.66 -10.89
CA VAL A 45 -9.85 -25.54 -11.60
C VAL A 45 -9.38 -25.80 -13.02
N GLU A 46 -8.90 -24.78 -13.73
CA GLU A 46 -8.34 -24.90 -15.08
C GLU A 46 -7.10 -25.83 -15.06
N ALA A 47 -6.16 -25.60 -14.15
CA ALA A 47 -4.96 -26.43 -14.04
C ALA A 47 -5.30 -27.90 -13.77
N LEU A 48 -6.23 -28.20 -12.86
CA LEU A 48 -6.68 -29.58 -12.60
C LEU A 48 -7.36 -30.22 -13.83
N THR A 49 -8.11 -29.42 -14.58
CA THR A 49 -8.74 -29.91 -15.83
C THR A 49 -7.68 -30.25 -16.87
N LEU A 50 -6.69 -29.37 -17.08
CA LEU A 50 -5.59 -29.60 -18.00
C LEU A 50 -4.71 -30.79 -17.56
N LEU A 51 -4.49 -30.93 -16.26
CA LEU A 51 -3.76 -32.05 -15.69
C LEU A 51 -4.45 -33.39 -15.99
N SER A 52 -5.77 -33.45 -15.80
CA SER A 52 -6.55 -34.69 -16.10
C SER A 52 -6.56 -35.04 -17.60
N GLN A 53 -6.24 -34.10 -18.46
CA GLN A 53 -6.12 -34.28 -19.93
C GLN A 53 -4.67 -34.47 -20.40
N GLU A 54 -3.71 -34.54 -19.45
CA GLU A 54 -2.28 -34.63 -19.75
C GLU A 54 -1.76 -33.48 -20.64
N LYS A 55 -2.34 -32.28 -20.50
CA LYS A 55 -2.03 -31.09 -21.32
C LYS A 55 -1.15 -30.08 -20.62
N LEU A 56 -0.82 -30.25 -19.35
CA LEU A 56 0.12 -29.38 -18.64
C LEU A 56 1.54 -29.69 -19.03
N VAL A 57 2.29 -28.66 -19.33
CA VAL A 57 3.75 -28.72 -19.57
C VAL A 57 4.41 -27.95 -18.44
N PRO A 58 5.02 -28.65 -17.46
CA PRO A 58 5.73 -28.00 -16.36
C PRO A 58 6.91 -27.17 -16.87
N VAL A 59 7.09 -25.98 -16.30
CA VAL A 59 8.20 -25.07 -16.62
C VAL A 59 9.02 -24.85 -15.36
N LEU A 60 10.30 -25.18 -15.41
CA LEU A 60 11.24 -24.97 -14.30
C LEU A 60 11.34 -23.48 -13.96
N GLN A 61 11.34 -23.16 -12.65
CA GLN A 61 11.57 -21.80 -12.20
C GLN A 61 13.05 -21.41 -12.30
N ASP A 62 13.31 -20.16 -12.60
CA ASP A 62 14.66 -19.59 -12.60
C ASP A 62 15.01 -19.08 -11.20
N GLU A 63 15.74 -19.88 -10.46
CA GLU A 63 16.16 -19.55 -9.08
C GLU A 63 17.00 -18.27 -8.99
N THR A 64 17.66 -17.86 -10.09
CA THR A 64 18.46 -16.62 -10.09
C THR A 64 17.62 -15.36 -10.01
N GLN A 65 16.32 -15.46 -10.30
CA GLN A 65 15.36 -14.37 -10.20
C GLN A 65 14.51 -14.43 -8.92
N ALA A 66 14.76 -15.41 -8.06
CA ALA A 66 14.02 -15.52 -6.81
C ALA A 66 14.32 -14.34 -5.87
N CYS A 67 13.27 -13.79 -5.28
CA CYS A 67 13.38 -12.78 -4.23
C CYS A 67 12.45 -13.11 -3.08
N TYR A 68 12.88 -12.79 -1.87
CA TYR A 68 12.08 -13.04 -0.67
C TYR A 68 11.24 -11.81 -0.31
N ALA A 69 9.92 -11.99 -0.25
CA ALA A 69 9.01 -10.97 0.23
C ALA A 69 8.84 -11.07 1.75
N ALA A 70 9.54 -10.23 2.50
CA ALA A 70 9.47 -10.21 3.95
C ALA A 70 8.06 -9.85 4.45
N LYS A 71 7.73 -10.31 5.67
CA LYS A 71 6.48 -9.96 6.32
C LYS A 71 6.45 -8.47 6.67
N ILE A 72 5.37 -7.79 6.25
CA ILE A 72 5.14 -6.37 6.53
C ILE A 72 5.06 -6.13 8.05
N THR A 73 5.78 -5.12 8.52
CA THR A 73 5.77 -4.66 9.91
C THR A 73 4.93 -3.39 10.07
N LYS A 74 4.51 -3.10 11.31
CA LYS A 74 3.77 -1.85 11.59
C LYS A 74 4.62 -0.60 11.38
N ALA A 75 5.93 -0.69 11.61
CA ALA A 75 6.84 0.44 11.46
C ALA A 75 6.93 0.92 10.00
N GLU A 76 6.84 0.00 9.03
CA GLU A 76 6.85 0.34 7.61
C GLU A 76 5.62 1.16 7.18
N ALA A 77 4.54 1.14 7.96
CA ALA A 77 3.33 1.89 7.66
C ALA A 77 3.36 3.35 8.13
N GLU A 78 4.43 3.79 8.80
CA GLU A 78 4.62 5.18 9.15
C GLU A 78 5.03 6.00 7.93
N ILE A 79 4.31 7.09 7.67
CA ILE A 79 4.56 7.93 6.49
C ILE A 79 5.81 8.77 6.73
N ASP A 80 6.77 8.63 5.81
CA ASP A 80 7.95 9.48 5.72
C ASP A 80 7.74 10.54 4.63
N TRP A 81 7.60 11.78 5.05
CA TRP A 81 7.35 12.91 4.16
C TRP A 81 8.50 13.24 3.20
N ARG A 82 9.67 12.62 3.36
CA ARG A 82 10.81 12.74 2.43
C ARG A 82 10.54 12.05 1.09
N HIS A 83 9.62 11.09 1.06
CA HIS A 83 9.18 10.44 -0.18
C HIS A 83 8.34 11.37 -1.05
N SER A 84 8.22 11.03 -2.34
CA SER A 84 7.32 11.75 -3.24
C SER A 84 5.85 11.51 -2.87
N ALA A 85 4.98 12.44 -3.22
CA ALA A 85 3.54 12.29 -3.00
C ALA A 85 2.98 11.01 -3.65
N GLN A 86 3.48 10.63 -4.85
CA GLN A 86 3.08 9.39 -5.51
C GLN A 86 3.55 8.13 -4.75
N GLN A 87 4.73 8.17 -4.12
CA GLN A 87 5.20 7.04 -3.30
C GLN A 87 4.34 6.90 -2.05
N ILE A 88 4.01 8.03 -1.39
CA ILE A 88 3.16 8.02 -0.19
C ILE A 88 1.72 7.59 -0.53
N ASP A 89 1.15 8.05 -1.64
CA ASP A 89 -0.16 7.58 -2.12
C ASP A 89 -0.17 6.07 -2.33
N ARG A 90 0.84 5.52 -3.02
CA ARG A 90 0.98 4.06 -3.17
C ARG A 90 1.11 3.34 -1.84
N MET A 91 1.86 3.91 -0.89
CA MET A 91 2.01 3.38 0.46
C MET A 91 0.68 3.33 1.21
N VAL A 92 -0.13 4.41 1.14
CA VAL A 92 -1.48 4.46 1.73
C VAL A 92 -2.36 3.34 1.18
N ARG A 93 -2.33 3.10 -0.12
CA ARG A 93 -3.07 2.01 -0.77
C ARG A 93 -2.52 0.62 -0.42
N THR A 94 -1.20 0.48 -0.36
CA THR A 94 -0.53 -0.78 -0.01
C THR A 94 -0.87 -1.22 1.41
N PHE A 95 -0.94 -0.31 2.37
CA PHE A 95 -1.26 -0.65 3.76
C PHE A 95 -2.78 -0.64 4.07
N ASN A 96 -3.63 -0.48 3.08
CA ASN A 96 -5.09 -0.52 3.25
C ASN A 96 -5.62 -1.93 2.93
N PRO A 97 -6.20 -2.69 3.88
CA PRO A 97 -6.70 -2.25 5.19
C PRO A 97 -5.74 -2.46 6.37
N ASN A 98 -4.63 -3.14 6.21
CA ASN A 98 -3.77 -3.51 7.33
C ASN A 98 -2.28 -3.39 6.96
N PRO A 99 -1.47 -2.76 7.81
CA PRO A 99 -1.75 -2.19 9.14
C PRO A 99 -2.44 -0.81 9.10
N GLY A 100 -2.59 -0.17 7.95
CA GLY A 100 -3.02 1.19 7.74
C GLY A 100 -1.86 2.18 7.86
N ALA A 101 -1.58 2.93 6.78
CA ALA A 101 -0.57 4.00 6.81
C ALA A 101 -0.96 5.04 7.86
N TYR A 102 0.02 5.59 8.57
CA TYR A 102 -0.24 6.53 9.65
C TYR A 102 0.83 7.63 9.73
N VAL A 103 0.44 8.72 10.38
CA VAL A 103 1.30 9.84 10.73
C VAL A 103 1.14 10.17 12.21
N HIS A 104 2.14 10.80 12.80
CA HIS A 104 2.00 11.42 14.11
C HIS A 104 1.58 12.88 13.96
N PHE A 105 0.46 13.22 14.59
CA PHE A 105 -0.05 14.58 14.63
C PHE A 105 -0.41 14.95 16.07
N ARG A 106 0.25 15.97 16.62
CA ARG A 106 0.16 16.29 18.05
C ARG A 106 0.42 15.02 18.88
N ASP A 107 -0.45 14.66 19.77
CA ASP A 107 -0.28 13.49 20.67
C ASP A 107 -0.96 12.22 20.17
N MET A 108 -1.29 12.12 18.85
CA MET A 108 -2.02 10.97 18.32
C MET A 108 -1.39 10.41 17.04
N ALA A 109 -1.47 9.09 16.88
CA ALA A 109 -1.20 8.41 15.60
C ALA A 109 -2.49 8.45 14.76
N LEU A 110 -2.50 9.25 13.71
CA LEU A 110 -3.62 9.42 12.79
C LEU A 110 -3.43 8.49 11.59
N LYS A 111 -4.34 7.54 11.39
CA LYS A 111 -4.30 6.68 10.18
C LYS A 111 -4.85 7.43 8.99
N ILE A 112 -4.21 7.19 7.84
CA ILE A 112 -4.59 7.73 6.54
C ILE A 112 -5.13 6.57 5.70
N TRP A 113 -6.38 6.71 5.22
CA TRP A 113 -7.05 5.65 4.46
C TRP A 113 -7.24 5.96 2.99
N GLN A 114 -7.26 7.26 2.66
CA GLN A 114 -7.33 7.73 1.30
C GLN A 114 -6.54 9.01 1.15
N ALA A 115 -5.71 9.04 0.13
CA ALA A 115 -4.93 10.20 -0.25
C ALA A 115 -4.84 10.27 -1.78
N GLU A 116 -4.40 11.41 -2.28
CA GLU A 116 -4.19 11.67 -3.69
C GLU A 116 -2.90 12.48 -3.85
N ALA A 117 -2.04 12.04 -4.76
CA ALA A 117 -0.86 12.82 -5.13
C ALA A 117 -1.23 13.95 -6.07
N LEU A 118 -0.79 15.14 -5.75
CA LEU A 118 -0.98 16.35 -6.54
C LEU A 118 0.36 16.90 -7.03
N ASP A 119 0.34 17.53 -8.19
CA ASP A 119 1.49 18.29 -8.66
C ASP A 119 1.65 19.57 -7.83
N GLY A 120 2.88 20.01 -7.69
CA GLY A 120 3.21 21.24 -6.98
C GLY A 120 4.43 21.08 -6.07
N ASN A 121 4.92 22.20 -5.60
CA ASN A 121 6.01 22.25 -4.61
C ASN A 121 5.73 23.47 -3.72
N ALA A 122 5.41 23.23 -2.46
CA ALA A 122 5.15 24.29 -1.49
C ALA A 122 5.42 23.75 -0.08
N GLY A 123 5.96 24.60 0.79
CA GLY A 123 6.17 24.28 2.21
C GLY A 123 7.40 23.43 2.49
N LYS A 124 7.58 23.11 3.76
CA LYS A 124 8.61 22.19 4.27
C LYS A 124 8.05 20.76 4.30
N LEU A 125 8.91 19.77 4.37
CA LEU A 125 8.51 18.36 4.49
C LEU A 125 7.54 18.14 5.66
N GLY A 126 6.37 17.57 5.37
CA GLY A 126 5.31 17.34 6.35
C GLY A 126 4.47 18.57 6.73
N GLU A 127 4.76 19.75 6.14
CA GLU A 127 3.99 20.97 6.38
C GLU A 127 2.61 20.88 5.71
N ILE A 128 1.59 21.24 6.45
CA ILE A 128 0.22 21.36 5.97
C ILE A 128 0.12 22.69 5.23
N VAL A 129 0.04 22.64 3.91
CA VAL A 129 0.05 23.83 3.05
C VAL A 129 -1.35 24.35 2.75
N ALA A 130 -2.37 23.51 2.83
CA ALA A 130 -3.76 23.89 2.65
C ALA A 130 -4.70 22.96 3.41
N VAL A 131 -5.82 23.52 3.82
CA VAL A 131 -6.91 22.82 4.49
C VAL A 131 -8.22 23.31 3.90
N ASP A 132 -9.00 22.40 3.31
CA ASP A 132 -10.28 22.73 2.69
C ASP A 132 -11.27 21.55 2.81
N ARG A 133 -12.43 21.66 2.15
CA ARG A 133 -13.45 20.59 2.14
C ARG A 133 -12.98 19.31 1.42
N ALA A 134 -12.01 19.39 0.53
CA ALA A 134 -11.46 18.25 -0.19
C ALA A 134 -10.44 17.48 0.66
N GLY A 135 -9.84 18.12 1.67
CA GLY A 135 -8.91 17.46 2.56
C GLY A 135 -7.82 18.33 3.17
N ILE A 136 -6.80 17.65 3.65
CA ILE A 136 -5.59 18.25 4.20
C ILE A 136 -4.47 18.03 3.18
N THR A 137 -3.91 19.12 2.67
CA THR A 137 -2.82 19.05 1.69
C THR A 137 -1.47 19.26 2.37
N VAL A 138 -0.54 18.34 2.15
CA VAL A 138 0.74 18.25 2.85
C VAL A 138 1.89 18.25 1.86
N ALA A 139 2.97 18.95 2.19
CA ALA A 139 4.19 19.01 1.40
C ALA A 139 5.00 17.71 1.56
N CYS A 140 5.44 17.15 0.42
CA CYS A 140 6.23 15.93 0.33
C CYS A 140 7.64 16.22 -0.21
N GLY A 141 8.49 15.21 -0.30
CA GLY A 141 9.81 15.29 -0.93
C GLY A 141 9.75 15.78 -2.38
N SER A 142 8.70 15.39 -3.09
CA SER A 142 8.26 16.04 -4.34
C SER A 142 6.74 15.86 -4.48
N GLY A 143 6.08 16.90 -5.00
CA GLY A 143 4.63 16.96 -5.07
C GLY A 143 3.97 17.25 -3.72
N LEU A 144 2.65 17.25 -3.73
CA LEU A 144 1.80 17.47 -2.56
C LEU A 144 0.88 16.26 -2.38
N LEU A 145 0.59 15.89 -1.14
CA LEU A 145 -0.35 14.81 -0.83
C LEU A 145 -1.63 15.41 -0.25
N ARG A 146 -2.77 15.18 -0.90
CA ARG A 146 -4.09 15.50 -0.35
C ARG A 146 -4.64 14.30 0.41
N ILE A 147 -4.85 14.45 1.70
CA ILE A 147 -5.43 13.44 2.58
C ILE A 147 -6.94 13.66 2.63
N ALA A 148 -7.71 12.66 2.21
CA ALA A 148 -9.17 12.74 2.12
C ALA A 148 -9.90 11.99 3.24
N VAL A 149 -9.37 10.83 3.69
CA VAL A 149 -10.00 10.01 4.72
C VAL A 149 -8.99 9.64 5.79
N VAL A 150 -9.37 9.88 7.03
CA VAL A 150 -8.53 9.64 8.22
C VAL A 150 -9.25 8.82 9.29
N GLN A 151 -8.49 8.36 10.28
CA GLN A 151 -9.05 7.66 11.44
C GLN A 151 -8.21 7.97 12.69
N LYS A 152 -8.88 8.45 13.75
CA LYS A 152 -8.28 8.60 15.07
C LYS A 152 -8.09 7.23 15.75
N PRO A 153 -7.16 7.11 16.71
CA PRO A 153 -7.05 5.93 17.56
C PRO A 153 -8.41 5.56 18.18
N GLY A 154 -8.81 4.29 18.05
CA GLY A 154 -10.09 3.79 18.57
C GLY A 154 -11.35 4.32 17.89
N GLY A 155 -11.22 5.22 16.90
CA GLY A 155 -12.35 5.83 16.19
C GLY A 155 -12.75 5.08 14.92
N LYS A 156 -13.73 5.65 14.19
CA LYS A 156 -14.14 5.20 12.85
C LYS A 156 -13.41 6.01 11.78
N LYS A 157 -13.33 5.46 10.58
CA LYS A 157 -12.92 6.21 9.38
C LYS A 157 -13.87 7.39 9.18
N MET A 158 -13.32 8.57 8.86
CA MET A 158 -14.10 9.79 8.61
C MET A 158 -13.43 10.62 7.52
N SER A 159 -14.18 11.51 6.90
CA SER A 159 -13.61 12.47 5.96
C SER A 159 -12.64 13.41 6.70
N ALA A 160 -11.64 13.93 5.97
CA ALA A 160 -10.77 14.95 6.52
C ALA A 160 -11.56 16.20 6.95
N ALA A 161 -12.63 16.55 6.24
CA ALA A 161 -13.52 17.67 6.61
C ALA A 161 -14.20 17.45 7.97
N ASP A 162 -14.74 16.24 8.24
CA ASP A 162 -15.34 15.91 9.54
C ASP A 162 -14.29 15.89 10.66
N PHE A 163 -13.09 15.40 10.34
CA PHE A 163 -11.98 15.45 11.29
C PHE A 163 -11.62 16.89 11.69
N LEU A 164 -11.51 17.78 10.70
CA LEU A 164 -11.17 19.19 10.88
C LEU A 164 -12.22 19.96 11.69
N ALA A 165 -13.50 19.61 11.59
CA ALA A 165 -14.56 20.23 12.39
C ALA A 165 -14.35 20.09 13.89
N GLY A 166 -13.75 18.97 14.32
CA GLY A 166 -13.42 18.73 15.74
C GLY A 166 -11.95 18.89 16.10
N ASN A 167 -11.08 19.12 15.14
CA ASN A 167 -9.63 19.26 15.31
C ASN A 167 -9.12 20.32 14.33
N PRO A 168 -9.32 21.60 14.65
CA PRO A 168 -8.87 22.69 13.79
C PRO A 168 -7.36 22.57 13.50
N ILE A 169 -7.01 22.65 12.25
CA ILE A 169 -5.64 22.65 11.74
C ILE A 169 -5.50 23.87 10.85
N GLU A 170 -4.39 24.58 11.00
CA GLU A 170 -4.09 25.73 10.18
C GLU A 170 -2.92 25.44 9.22
N PRO A 171 -2.91 26.02 8.03
CA PRO A 171 -1.73 25.99 7.16
C PRO A 171 -0.48 26.47 7.92
N GLY A 172 0.63 25.77 7.74
CA GLY A 172 1.89 26.00 8.46
C GLY A 172 2.12 25.04 9.64
N GLU A 173 1.08 24.33 10.14
CA GLU A 173 1.31 23.21 11.05
C GLU A 173 1.99 22.05 10.33
N CYS A 174 2.68 21.18 11.07
CA CYS A 174 3.40 20.05 10.49
C CYS A 174 2.95 18.72 11.11
N PHE A 175 2.84 17.69 10.28
CA PHE A 175 2.90 16.32 10.77
C PHE A 175 4.33 15.99 11.20
N MET A 176 4.47 15.28 12.32
CA MET A 176 5.79 14.88 12.79
C MET A 176 6.39 13.84 11.86
N THR A 177 7.65 14.04 11.48
CA THR A 177 8.45 13.06 10.76
C THR A 177 9.27 12.31 11.81
N VAL A 178 9.01 11.03 12.01
CA VAL A 178 9.88 10.22 12.86
C VAL A 178 11.09 9.81 12.04
N HIS A 179 12.28 10.09 12.56
CA HIS A 179 13.51 9.63 11.98
C HIS A 179 13.72 8.16 12.33
N HIS A 180 13.29 7.25 11.47
CA HIS A 180 13.82 5.90 11.53
C HIS A 180 15.26 5.95 10.98
N PRO A 181 16.27 5.51 11.74
CA PRO A 181 17.59 5.28 11.15
C PRO A 181 17.42 4.26 10.03
N ALA A 182 18.03 4.55 8.88
CA ALA A 182 18.01 3.65 7.74
C ALA A 182 18.43 2.25 8.19
N THR A 183 17.54 1.28 8.13
CA THR A 183 17.88 -0.13 8.27
C THR A 183 18.72 -0.47 7.02
N SER A 184 20.05 -0.55 7.21
CA SER A 184 20.94 -1.15 6.22
C SER A 184 20.50 -2.60 6.05
N HIS A 185 19.92 -2.92 4.91
CA HIS A 185 19.78 -4.29 4.46
C HIS A 185 21.15 -4.66 3.83
N ASP A 186 21.97 -5.36 4.63
CA ASP A 186 23.09 -6.16 4.15
C ASP A 186 22.56 -7.52 3.62
#